data_bbedba5de00d4e24f67f8cb878bcdc09
#
_entry.id   bbedba5de00d4e24f67f8cb878bcdc09
#
_cell.length_a   1.000
_cell.length_b   1.000
_cell.length_c   1.000
_cell.angle_alpha   90.00
_cell.angle_beta   90.00
_cell.angle_gamma   90.00
#
_symmetry.space_group_name_H-M   'P 1'
#
loop_
_entity.id
_entity.type
_entity.pdbx_description
1 polymer ?
#
loop_
_entity_poly.entity_id
_entity_poly.type
_entity_poly.pdbx_seq_one_letter_code
_entity_poly.pdbx_strand_id
1 'polypeptide(L)'
;MRIALTTVQAPFVSGGAEFLANNLKKALIDRGHEAEIVSIPFMDSPTYLIENHIVASRLFDLEHSWAGKIDLCIGLKFPAYYIPHSNKVVWALHQHRAAYDLFDTEYSNLKSNEDGQYYRNVIYNADNLYLKEAKRIYTISENVTARMRKYNRIGSTALYHPCPDAEKFYVEGYEDYILMTSRINITKRQMLAIEAMQYTKSNTKLYIVGKADNVYEKDRMLAYIKELKLGNKIKYFDYVTQEEKFKLYANAKAVLFIPKDEDYGYITLEAMESSKAVITAKDSGGPLEFVEDGKNGFIVDPTPKEIARAFDEIAMSKNLAREMGTASKKHLLEMNVSWDNVVKELTR
;
A
#
# COMPACT_ATOMS: atom_id res chain seq x y z
N MET A 1 0.03 26.95 -10.21
CA MET A 1 -0.13 27.13 -8.74
C MET A 1 1.16 26.69 -8.07
N ARG A 2 1.45 27.29 -6.93
CA ARG A 2 2.51 26.85 -6.02
C ARG A 2 1.90 25.96 -4.93
N ILE A 3 2.33 24.71 -4.83
CA ILE A 3 1.69 23.67 -4.05
C ILE A 3 2.68 23.07 -3.04
N ALA A 4 2.30 23.04 -1.76
CA ALA A 4 3.03 22.36 -0.71
C ALA A 4 2.42 20.97 -0.46
N LEU A 5 3.25 19.92 -0.54
CA LEU A 5 2.87 18.54 -0.18
C LEU A 5 3.37 18.24 1.22
N THR A 6 2.48 18.18 2.22
CA THR A 6 2.90 17.93 3.60
C THR A 6 2.84 16.46 3.94
N THR A 7 3.97 15.93 4.39
CA THR A 7 4.11 14.52 4.77
C THR A 7 5.05 14.38 5.97
N VAL A 8 5.24 13.16 6.42
CA VAL A 8 6.23 12.84 7.45
C VAL A 8 7.27 11.89 6.89
N GLN A 9 8.45 11.92 7.48
CA GLN A 9 9.54 11.01 7.13
C GLN A 9 10.20 10.47 8.39
N ALA A 10 10.32 9.14 8.48
CA ALA A 10 11.25 8.52 9.40
C ALA A 10 12.65 8.60 8.77
N PRO A 11 13.65 9.21 9.43
CA PRO A 11 15.00 9.30 8.87
C PRO A 11 15.55 7.93 8.46
N PHE A 12 16.20 7.86 7.29
CA PHE A 12 16.81 6.65 6.71
C PHE A 12 15.82 5.54 6.31
N VAL A 13 14.51 5.78 6.40
CA VAL A 13 13.48 4.84 5.97
C VAL A 13 12.77 5.39 4.74
N SER A 14 12.57 4.54 3.72
CA SER A 14 11.82 4.86 2.52
C SER A 14 10.86 3.73 2.19
N GLY A 15 9.66 4.08 1.75
CA GLY A 15 8.60 3.13 1.45
C GLY A 15 7.50 3.72 0.57
N GLY A 16 6.32 3.10 0.60
CA GLY A 16 5.20 3.49 -0.28
C GLY A 16 4.75 4.95 -0.13
N ALA A 17 4.84 5.51 1.08
CA ALA A 17 4.45 6.90 1.34
C ALA A 17 5.39 7.90 0.66
N GLU A 18 6.69 7.67 0.74
CA GLU A 18 7.71 8.50 0.10
C GLU A 18 7.63 8.38 -1.42
N PHE A 19 7.39 7.18 -1.96
CA PHE A 19 7.14 6.99 -3.39
C PHE A 19 5.90 7.75 -3.86
N LEU A 20 4.80 7.69 -3.12
CA LEU A 20 3.60 8.45 -3.46
C LEU A 20 3.87 9.95 -3.49
N ALA A 21 4.49 10.52 -2.45
CA ALA A 21 4.76 11.94 -2.35
C ALA A 21 5.67 12.43 -3.51
N ASN A 22 6.71 11.67 -3.84
CA ASN A 22 7.61 11.98 -4.94
C ASN A 22 6.92 11.89 -6.31
N ASN A 23 6.13 10.86 -6.54
CA ASN A 23 5.38 10.71 -7.80
C ASN A 23 4.29 11.77 -7.95
N LEU A 24 3.60 12.15 -6.85
CA LEU A 24 2.66 13.26 -6.87
C LEU A 24 3.36 14.59 -7.19
N LYS A 25 4.50 14.87 -6.53
CA LYS A 25 5.32 16.06 -6.86
C LYS A 25 5.65 16.10 -8.34
N LYS A 26 6.16 15.00 -8.88
CA LYS A 26 6.49 14.89 -10.31
C LYS A 26 5.26 15.13 -11.18
N ALA A 27 4.13 14.47 -10.87
CA ALA A 27 2.91 14.59 -11.63
C ALA A 27 2.35 16.02 -11.66
N LEU A 28 2.47 16.77 -10.57
CA LEU A 28 2.10 18.18 -10.49
C LEU A 28 3.02 19.05 -11.34
N ILE A 29 4.34 18.83 -11.26
CA ILE A 29 5.32 19.59 -12.05
C ILE A 29 5.14 19.34 -13.55
N ASP A 30 4.94 18.08 -13.96
CA ASP A 30 4.71 17.70 -15.35
C ASP A 30 3.43 18.37 -15.94
N ARG A 31 2.53 18.87 -15.07
CA ARG A 31 1.28 19.59 -15.45
C ARG A 31 1.34 21.10 -15.20
N GLY A 32 2.55 21.65 -15.06
CA GLY A 32 2.78 23.09 -15.01
C GLY A 32 2.54 23.73 -13.63
N HIS A 33 2.52 22.95 -12.55
CA HIS A 33 2.51 23.49 -11.20
C HIS A 33 3.94 23.56 -10.62
N GLU A 34 4.17 24.47 -9.69
CA GLU A 34 5.33 24.45 -8.81
C GLU A 34 4.95 23.60 -7.59
N ALA A 35 5.67 22.54 -7.28
CA ALA A 35 5.34 21.65 -6.17
C ALA A 35 6.58 21.30 -5.35
N GLU A 36 6.43 21.40 -4.01
CA GLU A 36 7.49 21.03 -3.07
C GLU A 36 6.95 20.12 -1.95
N ILE A 37 7.81 19.18 -1.51
CA ILE A 37 7.51 18.31 -0.38
C ILE A 37 8.05 18.96 0.90
N VAL A 38 7.15 19.16 1.85
CA VAL A 38 7.46 19.60 3.21
C VAL A 38 7.34 18.40 4.13
N SER A 39 8.48 17.80 4.48
CA SER A 39 8.54 16.62 5.35
C SER A 39 8.86 17.02 6.79
N ILE A 40 8.07 16.48 7.72
CA ILE A 40 8.33 16.61 9.15
C ILE A 40 8.94 15.29 9.64
N PRO A 41 10.04 15.29 10.42
CA PRO A 41 10.52 14.08 11.08
C PRO A 41 9.40 13.52 11.99
N PHE A 42 9.19 12.20 11.95
CA PHE A 42 8.15 11.56 12.77
C PHE A 42 8.65 10.29 13.42
N MET A 43 8.35 10.17 14.69
CA MET A 43 8.49 8.94 15.49
C MET A 43 7.27 8.81 16.41
N ASP A 44 6.81 7.59 16.61
CA ASP A 44 5.69 7.25 17.51
C ASP A 44 6.14 6.51 18.78
N SER A 45 7.44 6.35 18.94
CA SER A 45 8.07 5.73 20.11
C SER A 45 9.31 6.55 20.52
N PRO A 46 9.39 6.94 21.81
CA PRO A 46 8.38 6.78 22.88
C PRO A 46 7.08 7.59 22.58
N THR A 47 5.96 7.13 23.14
CA THR A 47 4.60 7.60 22.77
C THR A 47 4.33 9.08 22.97
N TYR A 48 5.01 9.75 23.91
CA TYR A 48 4.87 11.20 24.13
C TYR A 48 5.27 12.03 22.90
N LEU A 49 6.10 11.48 22.02
CA LEU A 49 6.49 12.14 20.77
C LEU A 49 5.29 12.36 19.83
N ILE A 50 4.25 11.54 19.93
CA ILE A 50 3.03 11.69 19.12
C ILE A 50 2.41 13.06 19.35
N GLU A 51 2.20 13.43 20.60
CA GLU A 51 1.61 14.74 20.97
C GLU A 51 2.52 15.90 20.56
N ASN A 52 3.83 15.78 20.80
CA ASN A 52 4.82 16.77 20.37
C ASN A 52 4.76 17.01 18.85
N HIS A 53 4.65 15.95 18.05
CA HIS A 53 4.56 16.06 16.59
C HIS A 53 3.21 16.66 16.14
N ILE A 54 2.11 16.34 16.82
CA ILE A 54 0.80 16.99 16.57
C ILE A 54 0.92 18.49 16.81
N VAL A 55 1.45 18.90 17.97
CA VAL A 55 1.63 20.31 18.32
C VAL A 55 2.58 20.99 17.32
N ALA A 56 3.72 20.39 17.03
CA ALA A 56 4.67 20.93 16.06
C ALA A 56 4.01 21.16 14.69
N SER A 57 3.20 20.22 14.22
CA SER A 57 2.48 20.36 12.95
C SER A 57 1.54 21.57 12.93
N ARG A 58 0.96 21.94 14.07
CA ARG A 58 0.06 23.09 14.20
C ARG A 58 0.75 24.44 14.27
N LEU A 59 2.07 24.46 14.54
CA LEU A 59 2.87 25.68 14.64
C LEU A 59 3.48 26.11 13.30
N PHE A 60 3.46 25.26 12.28
CA PHE A 60 3.94 25.63 10.96
C PHE A 60 2.95 26.57 10.26
N ASP A 61 3.49 27.60 9.62
CA ASP A 61 2.77 28.46 8.67
C ASP A 61 3.29 28.18 7.25
N LEU A 62 2.40 27.75 6.38
CA LEU A 62 2.68 27.49 4.96
C LEU A 62 1.86 28.38 4.02
N GLU A 63 1.32 29.53 4.51
CA GLU A 63 0.63 30.49 3.62
C GLU A 63 1.62 31.18 2.68
N HIS A 64 2.85 31.37 3.14
CA HIS A 64 3.89 32.04 2.38
C HIS A 64 5.23 31.34 2.50
N SER A 65 6.06 31.53 1.49
CA SER A 65 7.46 31.14 1.46
C SER A 65 8.32 32.32 0.97
N TRP A 66 9.64 32.19 1.01
CA TRP A 66 10.54 33.17 0.37
C TRP A 66 10.25 33.37 -1.12
N ALA A 67 9.67 32.36 -1.78
CA ALA A 67 9.28 32.43 -3.18
C ALA A 67 7.88 33.09 -3.39
N GLY A 68 7.20 33.50 -2.34
CA GLY A 68 5.87 34.11 -2.35
C GLY A 68 4.77 33.21 -1.78
N LYS A 69 3.52 33.52 -2.12
CA LYS A 69 2.35 32.80 -1.61
C LYS A 69 2.33 31.34 -2.07
N ILE A 70 1.92 30.45 -1.17
CA ILE A 70 1.55 29.06 -1.47
C ILE A 70 0.05 29.03 -1.74
N ASP A 71 -0.35 28.50 -2.90
CA ASP A 71 -1.74 28.54 -3.35
C ASP A 71 -2.58 27.37 -2.80
N LEU A 72 -1.92 26.23 -2.53
CA LEU A 72 -2.57 25.01 -2.10
C LEU A 72 -1.62 24.20 -1.20
N CYS A 73 -2.16 23.68 -0.11
CA CYS A 73 -1.49 22.69 0.74
C CYS A 73 -2.20 21.33 0.63
N ILE A 74 -1.48 20.29 0.24
CA ILE A 74 -1.99 18.91 0.16
C ILE A 74 -1.37 18.08 1.28
N GLY A 75 -2.19 17.70 2.28
CA GLY A 75 -1.76 16.89 3.42
C GLY A 75 -1.87 15.40 3.11
N LEU A 76 -0.77 14.65 3.26
CA LEU A 76 -0.69 13.24 2.87
C LEU A 76 -0.73 12.28 4.06
N LYS A 77 -0.04 12.59 5.15
CA LYS A 77 0.19 11.63 6.24
C LYS A 77 0.11 12.28 7.62
N PHE A 78 -0.38 11.50 8.60
CA PHE A 78 -0.38 11.87 10.02
C PHE A 78 1.03 12.14 10.55
N PRO A 79 1.26 13.18 11.35
CA PRO A 79 0.37 14.31 11.66
C PRO A 79 0.56 15.51 10.71
N ALA A 80 1.37 15.41 9.65
CA ALA A 80 1.68 16.53 8.75
C ALA A 80 0.43 17.07 8.04
N TYR A 81 -0.62 16.28 7.86
CA TYR A 81 -1.89 16.78 7.31
C TYR A 81 -2.66 17.70 8.26
N TYR A 82 -2.17 17.90 9.50
CA TYR A 82 -2.74 18.90 10.43
C TYR A 82 -2.21 20.31 10.20
N ILE A 83 -1.12 20.50 9.44
CA ILE A 83 -0.59 21.83 9.15
C ILE A 83 -1.72 22.72 8.63
N PRO A 84 -1.94 23.90 9.25
CA PRO A 84 -2.98 24.82 8.82
C PRO A 84 -2.63 25.46 7.46
N HIS A 85 -3.65 25.67 6.63
CA HIS A 85 -3.55 26.43 5.40
C HIS A 85 -4.94 26.88 4.95
N SER A 86 -5.08 28.08 4.43
CA SER A 86 -6.37 28.66 3.98
C SER A 86 -6.99 27.90 2.79
N ASN A 87 -6.17 27.22 1.98
CA ASN A 87 -6.58 26.34 0.91
C ASN A 87 -5.97 24.95 1.11
N LYS A 88 -6.51 24.19 2.07
CA LYS A 88 -6.04 22.84 2.41
C LYS A 88 -6.91 21.76 1.76
N VAL A 89 -6.25 20.79 1.16
CA VAL A 89 -6.81 19.51 0.72
C VAL A 89 -6.07 18.40 1.46
N VAL A 90 -6.77 17.39 1.93
CA VAL A 90 -6.15 16.19 2.49
C VAL A 90 -6.32 15.04 1.51
N TRP A 91 -5.22 14.37 1.19
CA TRP A 91 -5.23 13.09 0.50
C TRP A 91 -4.56 12.06 1.39
N ALA A 92 -5.34 11.50 2.31
CA ALA A 92 -4.83 10.66 3.38
C ALA A 92 -4.40 9.29 2.87
N LEU A 93 -3.13 8.94 3.10
CA LEU A 93 -2.63 7.59 2.85
C LEU A 93 -3.29 6.61 3.83
N HIS A 94 -3.30 6.98 5.08
CA HIS A 94 -3.99 6.31 6.19
C HIS A 94 -3.96 7.23 7.42
N GLN A 95 -4.82 6.93 8.37
CA GLN A 95 -4.74 7.49 9.72
C GLN A 95 -3.61 6.80 10.50
N HIS A 96 -3.32 7.24 11.73
CA HIS A 96 -2.37 6.52 12.60
C HIS A 96 -2.99 5.22 13.10
N ARG A 97 -2.85 4.14 12.34
CA ARG A 97 -3.61 2.87 12.47
C ARG A 97 -3.53 2.25 13.87
N ALA A 98 -2.40 2.42 14.57
CA ALA A 98 -2.27 1.96 15.95
C ALA A 98 -3.30 2.57 16.92
N ALA A 99 -3.88 3.73 16.60
CA ALA A 99 -4.97 4.33 17.37
C ALA A 99 -6.36 3.84 16.93
N TYR A 100 -6.50 3.20 15.79
CA TYR A 100 -7.78 2.84 15.17
C TYR A 100 -7.98 1.33 15.03
N ASP A 101 -7.89 0.83 13.81
CA ASP A 101 -8.17 -0.56 13.45
C ASP A 101 -7.15 -1.55 14.02
N LEU A 102 -5.92 -1.12 14.24
CA LEU A 102 -4.88 -1.97 14.83
C LEU A 102 -4.81 -1.87 16.36
N PHE A 103 -5.53 -0.95 17.02
CA PHE A 103 -5.37 -0.69 18.45
C PHE A 103 -5.50 -1.98 19.30
N ASP A 104 -6.52 -2.78 19.02
CA ASP A 104 -6.81 -3.99 19.78
C ASP A 104 -6.09 -5.26 19.25
N THR A 105 -5.10 -5.08 18.38
CA THR A 105 -4.33 -6.16 17.79
C THR A 105 -2.90 -6.21 18.34
N GLU A 106 -2.18 -7.29 18.05
CA GLU A 106 -0.74 -7.44 18.35
C GLU A 106 0.16 -6.46 17.56
N TYR A 107 -0.40 -5.76 16.56
CA TYR A 107 0.33 -4.79 15.74
C TYR A 107 0.33 -3.37 16.35
N SER A 108 -0.37 -3.15 17.45
CA SER A 108 -0.44 -1.84 18.10
C SER A 108 0.68 -1.65 19.10
N ASN A 109 1.55 -0.69 18.85
CA ASN A 109 2.51 -0.20 19.83
C ASN A 109 1.86 0.64 20.93
N LEU A 110 0.65 1.15 20.74
CA LEU A 110 -0.07 1.94 21.74
C LEU A 110 -0.67 1.05 22.83
N LYS A 111 -1.31 -0.07 22.46
CA LYS A 111 -2.02 -0.93 23.43
C LYS A 111 -1.11 -1.47 24.53
N SER A 112 0.13 -1.77 24.20
CA SER A 112 1.13 -2.30 25.16
C SER A 112 1.74 -1.22 26.07
N ASN A 113 1.40 0.05 25.86
CA ASN A 113 1.92 1.18 26.63
C ASN A 113 0.91 1.61 27.70
N GLU A 114 1.39 1.90 28.92
CA GLU A 114 0.52 2.35 30.03
C GLU A 114 -0.34 3.57 29.66
N ASP A 115 0.24 4.52 28.91
CA ASP A 115 -0.44 5.71 28.44
C ASP A 115 -1.14 5.53 27.06
N GLY A 116 -1.21 4.32 26.54
CA GLY A 116 -1.67 4.07 25.17
C GLY A 116 -3.10 4.53 24.90
N GLN A 117 -4.01 4.40 25.87
CA GLN A 117 -5.38 4.88 25.75
C GLN A 117 -5.44 6.41 25.74
N TYR A 118 -4.56 7.08 26.49
CA TYR A 118 -4.45 8.54 26.47
C TYR A 118 -4.04 9.02 25.06
N TYR A 119 -2.95 8.48 24.50
CA TYR A 119 -2.48 8.89 23.17
C TYR A 119 -3.45 8.51 22.06
N ARG A 120 -4.17 7.40 22.19
CA ARG A 120 -5.30 7.10 21.32
C ARG A 120 -6.32 8.22 21.29
N ASN A 121 -6.75 8.68 22.46
CA ASN A 121 -7.73 9.77 22.58
C ASN A 121 -7.17 11.09 22.02
N VAL A 122 -5.91 11.41 22.26
CA VAL A 122 -5.23 12.57 21.67
C VAL A 122 -5.30 12.54 20.15
N ILE A 123 -4.97 11.40 19.52
CA ILE A 123 -5.04 11.24 18.06
C ILE A 123 -6.48 11.38 17.57
N TYR A 124 -7.45 10.72 18.22
CA TYR A 124 -8.87 10.82 17.86
C TYR A 124 -9.37 12.27 17.88
N ASN A 125 -9.06 12.99 18.95
CA ASN A 125 -9.47 14.40 19.10
C ASN A 125 -8.81 15.28 18.03
N ALA A 126 -7.54 15.08 17.75
CA ALA A 126 -6.80 15.82 16.74
C ALA A 126 -7.36 15.55 15.32
N ASP A 127 -7.59 14.29 14.95
CA ASP A 127 -8.21 13.95 13.67
C ASP A 127 -9.61 14.57 13.54
N ASN A 128 -10.46 14.45 14.58
CA ASN A 128 -11.81 15.01 14.56
C ASN A 128 -11.85 16.55 14.48
N LEU A 129 -10.82 17.21 14.96
CA LEU A 129 -10.71 18.67 14.92
C LEU A 129 -10.07 19.14 13.61
N TYR A 130 -8.89 18.66 13.30
CA TYR A 130 -8.02 19.27 12.28
C TYR A 130 -8.26 18.76 10.85
N LEU A 131 -8.79 17.54 10.67
CA LEU A 131 -9.16 17.08 9.33
C LEU A 131 -10.33 17.89 8.75
N LYS A 132 -11.24 18.37 9.59
CA LYS A 132 -12.39 19.21 9.18
C LYS A 132 -12.00 20.58 8.64
N GLU A 133 -10.77 21.04 8.86
CA GLU A 133 -10.26 22.28 8.27
C GLU A 133 -9.99 22.15 6.76
N ALA A 134 -9.87 20.93 6.24
CA ALA A 134 -9.64 20.71 4.82
C ALA A 134 -10.92 21.00 4.02
N LYS A 135 -10.76 21.70 2.91
CA LYS A 135 -11.87 21.96 1.97
C LYS A 135 -12.37 20.67 1.31
N ARG A 136 -11.49 19.73 1.11
CA ARG A 136 -11.78 18.39 0.54
C ARG A 136 -10.88 17.36 1.20
N ILE A 137 -11.43 16.17 1.37
CA ILE A 137 -10.71 15.02 1.91
C ILE A 137 -10.81 13.88 0.92
N TYR A 138 -9.67 13.44 0.44
CA TYR A 138 -9.49 12.22 -0.33
C TYR A 138 -8.73 11.19 0.48
N THR A 139 -8.86 9.95 0.10
CA THR A 139 -8.09 8.81 0.61
C THR A 139 -7.53 8.02 -0.56
N ILE A 140 -6.52 7.20 -0.33
CA ILE A 140 -5.92 6.41 -1.41
C ILE A 140 -6.78 5.19 -1.82
N SER A 141 -7.82 4.84 -1.02
CA SER A 141 -8.68 3.67 -1.26
C SER A 141 -10.02 3.78 -0.56
N GLU A 142 -11.01 3.01 -0.99
CA GLU A 142 -12.28 2.86 -0.28
C GLU A 142 -12.08 2.21 1.09
N ASN A 143 -11.09 1.33 1.26
CA ASN A 143 -10.73 0.75 2.54
C ASN A 143 -10.35 1.84 3.57
N VAL A 144 -9.52 2.81 3.16
CA VAL A 144 -9.16 3.95 4.02
C VAL A 144 -10.36 4.88 4.23
N THR A 145 -11.19 5.13 3.20
CA THR A 145 -12.46 5.88 3.30
C THR A 145 -13.39 5.25 4.34
N ALA A 146 -13.57 3.94 4.27
CA ALA A 146 -14.44 3.20 5.20
C ALA A 146 -13.93 3.31 6.66
N ARG A 147 -12.61 3.21 6.88
CA ARG A 147 -12.01 3.42 8.20
C ARG A 147 -12.25 4.84 8.73
N MET A 148 -12.00 5.86 7.93
CA MET A 148 -12.21 7.25 8.30
C MET A 148 -13.68 7.54 8.66
N ARG A 149 -14.61 6.99 7.88
CA ARG A 149 -16.05 7.06 8.16
C ARG A 149 -16.43 6.32 9.44
N LYS A 150 -15.92 5.10 9.63
CA LYS A 150 -16.22 4.24 10.79
C LYS A 150 -15.79 4.89 12.10
N TYR A 151 -14.57 5.40 12.16
CA TYR A 151 -13.97 5.86 13.42
C TYR A 151 -14.22 7.34 13.70
N ASN A 152 -14.18 8.20 12.71
CA ASN A 152 -14.25 9.65 12.88
C ASN A 152 -15.52 10.27 12.30
N ARG A 153 -16.36 9.48 11.59
CA ARG A 153 -17.55 9.98 10.86
C ARG A 153 -17.22 11.09 9.86
N ILE A 154 -16.01 11.08 9.33
CA ILE A 154 -15.53 12.00 8.31
C ILE A 154 -15.82 11.41 6.93
N GLY A 155 -16.48 12.17 6.06
CA GLY A 155 -16.68 11.84 4.67
C GLY A 155 -15.41 12.10 3.86
N SER A 156 -15.05 11.16 3.01
CA SER A 156 -13.93 11.30 2.07
C SER A 156 -14.27 10.56 0.77
N THR A 157 -13.49 10.81 -0.27
CA THR A 157 -13.61 10.15 -1.58
C THR A 157 -12.32 9.40 -1.88
N ALA A 158 -12.44 8.14 -2.28
CA ALA A 158 -11.28 7.39 -2.74
C ALA A 158 -10.75 7.98 -4.05
N LEU A 159 -9.45 8.18 -4.12
CA LEU A 159 -8.75 8.72 -5.28
C LEU A 159 -7.53 7.84 -5.55
N TYR A 160 -7.69 6.95 -6.51
CA TYR A 160 -6.68 5.97 -6.87
C TYR A 160 -5.56 6.59 -7.70
N HIS A 161 -4.35 6.06 -7.55
CA HIS A 161 -3.17 6.51 -8.26
C HIS A 161 -2.38 5.36 -8.86
N PRO A 162 -1.64 5.55 -9.97
CA PRO A 162 -0.81 4.52 -10.57
C PRO A 162 0.28 4.01 -9.60
N CYS A 163 0.70 2.77 -9.79
CA CYS A 163 1.92 2.28 -9.13
C CYS A 163 3.16 2.99 -9.71
N PRO A 164 4.27 3.04 -8.95
CA PRO A 164 5.52 3.56 -9.47
C PRO A 164 5.96 2.83 -10.73
N ASP A 165 6.48 3.56 -11.70
CA ASP A 165 6.99 3.00 -12.96
C ASP A 165 5.95 2.15 -13.73
N ALA A 166 4.67 2.47 -13.63
CA ALA A 166 3.57 1.73 -14.26
C ALA A 166 3.82 1.44 -15.75
N GLU A 167 4.43 2.38 -16.46
CA GLU A 167 4.76 2.30 -17.88
C GLU A 167 5.88 1.31 -18.22
N LYS A 168 6.61 0.83 -17.22
CA LYS A 168 7.72 -0.14 -17.40
C LYS A 168 7.27 -1.58 -17.22
N PHE A 169 6.09 -1.82 -16.70
CA PHE A 169 5.54 -3.17 -16.58
C PHE A 169 4.99 -3.65 -17.92
N TYR A 170 5.28 -4.90 -18.24
CA TYR A 170 4.89 -5.53 -19.51
C TYR A 170 4.58 -7.01 -19.32
N VAL A 171 4.04 -7.66 -20.34
CA VAL A 171 3.83 -9.11 -20.40
C VAL A 171 4.75 -9.73 -21.45
N GLU A 172 5.47 -10.80 -21.07
CA GLU A 172 6.34 -11.56 -21.95
C GLU A 172 5.90 -13.02 -22.04
N GLY A 173 5.58 -13.63 -20.90
CA GLY A 173 5.22 -15.03 -20.83
C GLY A 173 4.32 -15.37 -19.65
N TYR A 174 4.09 -16.68 -19.48
CA TYR A 174 3.38 -17.31 -18.36
C TYR A 174 4.14 -18.58 -17.98
N GLU A 175 5.25 -18.41 -17.27
CA GLU A 175 6.08 -19.52 -16.77
C GLU A 175 5.42 -20.17 -15.54
N ASP A 176 5.87 -21.36 -15.18
CA ASP A 176 5.25 -22.15 -14.11
C ASP A 176 5.65 -21.70 -12.71
N TYR A 177 5.43 -20.41 -12.39
CA TYR A 177 5.57 -19.89 -11.04
C TYR A 177 4.51 -18.83 -10.71
N ILE A 178 4.14 -18.80 -9.45
CA ILE A 178 3.38 -17.72 -8.82
C ILE A 178 4.39 -16.77 -8.17
N LEU A 179 4.25 -15.48 -8.43
CA LEU A 179 5.13 -14.46 -7.89
C LEU A 179 4.52 -13.81 -6.63
N MET A 180 5.29 -13.71 -5.57
CA MET A 180 4.94 -12.99 -4.34
C MET A 180 6.02 -11.96 -4.04
N THR A 181 5.76 -10.69 -4.32
CA THR A 181 6.69 -9.58 -4.07
C THR A 181 6.22 -8.77 -2.88
N SER A 182 7.01 -8.65 -1.84
CA SER A 182 6.75 -7.74 -0.71
C SER A 182 7.91 -7.78 0.27
N ARG A 183 7.96 -6.82 1.20
CA ARG A 183 8.77 -7.01 2.41
C ARG A 183 8.29 -8.25 3.15
N ILE A 184 9.23 -8.99 3.72
CA ILE A 184 8.90 -10.19 4.49
C ILE A 184 8.54 -9.74 5.92
N ASN A 185 7.26 -9.85 6.25
CA ASN A 185 6.74 -9.58 7.59
C ASN A 185 5.40 -10.27 7.80
N ILE A 186 4.93 -10.27 9.05
CA ILE A 186 3.73 -10.99 9.46
C ILE A 186 2.47 -10.52 8.71
N THR A 187 2.34 -9.23 8.40
CA THR A 187 1.15 -8.68 7.73
C THR A 187 1.06 -9.08 6.26
N LYS A 188 2.18 -9.46 5.63
CA LYS A 188 2.22 -9.90 4.22
C LYS A 188 2.03 -11.40 4.06
N ARG A 189 2.04 -12.18 5.18
CA ARG A 189 1.63 -13.58 5.25
C ARG A 189 2.41 -14.56 4.35
N GLN A 190 3.72 -14.36 4.21
CA GLN A 190 4.57 -15.32 3.48
C GLN A 190 4.49 -16.73 4.05
N MET A 191 4.39 -16.87 5.38
CA MET A 191 4.28 -18.18 6.05
C MET A 191 3.04 -18.94 5.58
N LEU A 192 1.90 -18.24 5.43
CA LEU A 192 0.65 -18.80 4.91
C LEU A 192 0.78 -19.27 3.44
N ALA A 193 1.49 -18.48 2.62
CA ALA A 193 1.78 -18.85 1.23
C ALA A 193 2.70 -20.07 1.13
N ILE A 194 3.71 -20.16 2.01
CA ILE A 194 4.63 -21.32 2.10
C ILE A 194 3.84 -22.56 2.49
N GLU A 195 3.00 -22.46 3.50
CA GLU A 195 2.16 -23.58 3.95
C GLU A 195 1.22 -24.08 2.84
N ALA A 196 0.66 -23.15 2.05
CA ALA A 196 -0.20 -23.50 0.92
C ALA A 196 0.51 -24.43 -0.10
N MET A 197 1.82 -24.26 -0.29
CA MET A 197 2.59 -25.09 -1.22
C MET A 197 2.63 -26.58 -0.87
N GLN A 198 2.30 -26.97 0.36
CA GLN A 198 2.16 -28.37 0.74
C GLN A 198 0.91 -29.04 0.13
N TYR A 199 -0.12 -28.24 -0.12
CA TYR A 199 -1.42 -28.71 -0.60
C TYR A 199 -1.56 -28.60 -2.12
N THR A 200 -0.56 -28.01 -2.82
CA THR A 200 -0.59 -27.92 -4.28
C THR A 200 -0.38 -29.28 -4.94
N LYS A 201 -1.22 -29.58 -5.92
CA LYS A 201 -1.16 -30.79 -6.77
C LYS A 201 -0.36 -30.56 -8.05
N SER A 202 -0.27 -29.32 -8.50
CA SER A 202 0.51 -28.92 -9.67
C SER A 202 2.01 -28.82 -9.36
N ASN A 203 2.81 -28.74 -10.42
CA ASN A 203 4.25 -28.50 -10.32
C ASN A 203 4.62 -27.02 -10.25
N THR A 204 3.63 -26.15 -10.04
CA THR A 204 3.88 -24.70 -9.94
C THR A 204 4.85 -24.38 -8.82
N LYS A 205 5.66 -23.37 -9.03
CA LYS A 205 6.62 -22.87 -8.03
C LYS A 205 6.10 -21.59 -7.40
N LEU A 206 6.54 -21.30 -6.19
CA LEU A 206 6.33 -20.01 -5.54
C LEU A 206 7.66 -19.23 -5.50
N TYR A 207 7.69 -18.06 -6.14
CA TYR A 207 8.83 -17.15 -6.07
C TYR A 207 8.51 -16.05 -5.08
N ILE A 208 9.25 -15.99 -3.97
CA ILE A 208 9.14 -14.98 -2.93
C ILE A 208 10.27 -13.98 -3.14
N VAL A 209 9.92 -12.71 -3.32
CA VAL A 209 10.87 -11.64 -3.61
C VAL A 209 10.70 -10.51 -2.61
N GLY A 210 11.77 -10.15 -1.91
CA GLY A 210 11.81 -8.99 -1.04
C GLY A 210 12.64 -9.18 0.21
N LYS A 211 13.07 -8.05 0.78
CA LYS A 211 13.86 -8.02 2.00
C LYS A 211 12.97 -8.22 3.21
N ALA A 212 13.45 -8.98 4.17
CA ALA A 212 12.79 -9.11 5.47
C ALA A 212 12.98 -7.84 6.32
N ASP A 213 11.98 -7.52 7.14
CA ASP A 213 12.04 -6.37 8.05
C ASP A 213 13.18 -6.53 9.09
N ASN A 214 13.54 -7.78 9.41
CA ASN A 214 14.68 -8.11 10.25
C ASN A 214 15.21 -9.54 9.96
N VAL A 215 16.37 -9.86 10.50
CA VAL A 215 17.03 -11.17 10.30
C VAL A 215 16.18 -12.32 10.86
N TYR A 216 15.50 -12.11 11.98
CA TYR A 216 14.65 -13.13 12.59
C TYR A 216 13.51 -13.59 11.66
N GLU A 217 12.81 -12.67 11.03
CA GLU A 217 11.73 -13.01 10.06
C GLU A 217 12.27 -13.77 8.84
N LYS A 218 13.46 -13.41 8.36
CA LYS A 218 14.13 -14.12 7.27
C LYS A 218 14.46 -15.56 7.67
N ASP A 219 15.14 -15.73 8.81
CA ASP A 219 15.60 -17.05 9.27
C ASP A 219 14.40 -17.96 9.59
N ARG A 220 13.37 -17.40 10.21
CA ARG A 220 12.10 -18.10 10.47
C ARG A 220 11.47 -18.62 9.18
N MET A 221 11.38 -17.78 8.14
CA MET A 221 10.83 -18.16 6.84
C MET A 221 11.65 -19.27 6.18
N LEU A 222 12.98 -19.14 6.17
CA LEU A 222 13.85 -20.15 5.56
C LEU A 222 13.83 -21.48 6.32
N ALA A 223 13.79 -21.42 7.65
CA ALA A 223 13.63 -22.61 8.50
C ALA A 223 12.32 -23.34 8.19
N TYR A 224 11.23 -22.60 8.04
CA TYR A 224 9.92 -23.17 7.74
C TYR A 224 9.86 -23.84 6.34
N ILE A 225 10.46 -23.23 5.31
CA ILE A 225 10.60 -23.85 4.00
C ILE A 225 11.36 -25.19 4.10
N LYS A 226 12.42 -25.23 4.91
CA LYS A 226 13.22 -26.45 5.13
C LYS A 226 12.46 -27.53 5.90
N GLU A 227 11.77 -27.13 6.96
CA GLU A 227 10.92 -28.02 7.80
C GLU A 227 9.87 -28.72 6.93
N LEU A 228 9.19 -27.97 6.08
CA LEU A 228 8.16 -28.48 5.18
C LEU A 228 8.71 -29.18 3.93
N LYS A 229 10.05 -29.27 3.78
CA LYS A 229 10.75 -29.87 2.62
C LYS A 229 10.34 -29.30 1.26
N LEU A 230 10.07 -27.98 1.21
CA LEU A 230 9.57 -27.28 0.02
C LEU A 230 10.68 -26.58 -0.79
N GLY A 231 11.94 -26.82 -0.53
CA GLY A 231 13.06 -26.15 -1.20
C GLY A 231 13.11 -26.33 -2.73
N ASN A 232 12.48 -27.38 -3.26
CA ASN A 232 12.35 -27.59 -4.73
C ASN A 232 11.15 -26.86 -5.35
N LYS A 233 10.17 -26.45 -4.55
CA LYS A 233 8.95 -25.73 -4.99
C LYS A 233 9.02 -24.22 -4.71
N ILE A 234 9.85 -23.77 -3.77
CA ILE A 234 9.92 -22.37 -3.37
C ILE A 234 11.30 -21.81 -3.65
N LYS A 235 11.35 -20.64 -4.30
CA LYS A 235 12.57 -19.87 -4.51
C LYS A 235 12.46 -18.51 -3.84
N TYR A 236 13.43 -18.17 -3.02
CA TYR A 236 13.51 -16.90 -2.33
C TYR A 236 14.61 -16.01 -2.91
N PHE A 237 14.27 -14.74 -3.14
CA PHE A 237 15.17 -13.69 -3.59
C PHE A 237 15.13 -12.54 -2.57
N ASP A 238 16.19 -12.37 -1.81
CA ASP A 238 16.32 -11.32 -0.81
C ASP A 238 16.31 -9.92 -1.44
N TYR A 239 16.97 -9.81 -2.60
CA TYR A 239 17.05 -8.61 -3.40
C TYR A 239 17.01 -8.94 -4.89
N VAL A 240 16.34 -8.10 -5.63
CA VAL A 240 16.39 -8.08 -7.10
C VAL A 240 16.49 -6.62 -7.57
N THR A 241 17.14 -6.40 -8.69
CA THR A 241 17.14 -5.09 -9.36
C THR A 241 15.73 -4.74 -9.87
N GLN A 242 15.49 -3.47 -10.18
CA GLN A 242 14.19 -3.07 -10.77
C GLN A 242 13.92 -3.79 -12.11
N GLU A 243 14.96 -3.95 -12.92
CA GLU A 243 14.86 -4.66 -14.19
C GLU A 243 14.49 -6.15 -14.01
N GLU A 244 15.13 -6.83 -13.06
CA GLU A 244 14.79 -8.20 -12.69
C GLU A 244 13.36 -8.29 -12.13
N LYS A 245 12.92 -7.30 -11.34
CA LYS A 245 11.55 -7.20 -10.85
C LYS A 245 10.56 -7.17 -12.02
N PHE A 246 10.74 -6.27 -12.98
CA PHE A 246 9.86 -6.18 -14.15
C PHE A 246 9.83 -7.50 -14.92
N LYS A 247 10.98 -8.16 -15.11
CA LYS A 247 11.08 -9.46 -15.79
C LYS A 247 10.36 -10.57 -15.03
N LEU A 248 10.45 -10.58 -13.69
CA LEU A 248 9.72 -11.53 -12.86
C LEU A 248 8.20 -11.35 -13.00
N TYR A 249 7.72 -10.11 -12.98
CA TYR A 249 6.30 -9.84 -13.27
C TYR A 249 5.91 -10.24 -14.69
N ALA A 250 6.73 -9.88 -15.69
CA ALA A 250 6.45 -10.12 -17.10
C ALA A 250 6.28 -11.61 -17.44
N ASN A 251 6.91 -12.50 -16.67
CA ASN A 251 6.91 -13.96 -16.94
C ASN A 251 6.11 -14.77 -15.91
N ALA A 252 5.66 -14.18 -14.81
CA ALA A 252 4.86 -14.91 -13.82
C ALA A 252 3.56 -15.48 -14.42
N LYS A 253 3.09 -16.61 -13.92
CA LYS A 253 1.77 -17.14 -14.27
C LYS A 253 0.65 -16.34 -13.62
N ALA A 254 0.83 -15.98 -12.35
CA ALA A 254 -0.01 -15.08 -11.58
C ALA A 254 0.80 -14.42 -10.45
N VAL A 255 0.21 -13.45 -9.79
CA VAL A 255 0.80 -12.79 -8.63
C VAL A 255 -0.04 -13.09 -7.40
N LEU A 256 0.61 -13.53 -6.33
CA LEU A 256 0.00 -13.70 -5.01
C LEU A 256 0.20 -12.46 -4.18
N PHE A 257 -0.88 -11.85 -3.71
CA PHE A 257 -0.82 -10.76 -2.74
C PHE A 257 -1.97 -10.88 -1.75
N ILE A 258 -1.69 -11.44 -0.58
CA ILE A 258 -2.65 -11.78 0.48
C ILE A 258 -2.37 -11.05 1.80
N PRO A 259 -2.08 -9.74 1.80
CA PRO A 259 -1.79 -9.02 3.04
C PRO A 259 -3.00 -9.04 3.98
N LYS A 260 -2.77 -8.72 5.25
CA LYS A 260 -3.84 -8.44 6.21
C LYS A 260 -4.18 -6.96 6.14
N ASP A 261 -5.40 -6.64 5.67
CA ASP A 261 -5.98 -5.30 5.66
C ASP A 261 -5.01 -4.21 5.13
N GLU A 262 -4.56 -4.38 3.90
CA GLU A 262 -3.68 -3.42 3.21
C GLU A 262 -4.42 -2.13 2.89
N ASP A 263 -3.73 -1.00 2.98
CA ASP A 263 -4.36 0.30 2.69
C ASP A 263 -4.62 0.50 1.20
N TYR A 264 -3.70 0.07 0.33
CA TYR A 264 -3.81 0.22 -1.13
C TYR A 264 -3.32 -1.02 -1.89
N GLY A 265 -2.01 -1.31 -1.83
CA GLY A 265 -1.41 -2.49 -2.41
C GLY A 265 -0.89 -2.33 -3.84
N TYR A 266 0.21 -1.60 -4.00
CA TYR A 266 0.90 -1.43 -5.30
C TYR A 266 1.14 -2.74 -6.05
N ILE A 267 1.38 -3.84 -5.34
CA ILE A 267 1.64 -5.17 -5.91
C ILE A 267 0.46 -5.63 -6.79
N THR A 268 -0.77 -5.30 -6.41
CA THR A 268 -1.96 -5.58 -7.21
C THR A 268 -1.90 -4.83 -8.53
N LEU A 269 -1.59 -3.52 -8.50
CA LEU A 269 -1.49 -2.71 -9.71
C LEU A 269 -0.29 -3.13 -10.58
N GLU A 270 0.86 -3.44 -10.00
CA GLU A 270 2.05 -3.95 -10.70
C GLU A 270 1.73 -5.24 -11.46
N ALA A 271 0.96 -6.14 -10.84
CA ALA A 271 0.47 -7.36 -11.46
C ALA A 271 -0.48 -7.06 -12.63
N MET A 272 -1.45 -6.19 -12.43
CA MET A 272 -2.42 -5.80 -13.45
C MET A 272 -1.75 -5.06 -14.61
N GLU A 273 -0.76 -4.18 -14.34
CA GLU A 273 0.06 -3.54 -15.36
C GLU A 273 0.83 -4.56 -16.20
N SER A 274 1.28 -5.66 -15.59
CA SER A 274 1.96 -6.78 -16.27
C SER A 274 0.99 -7.80 -16.90
N SER A 275 -0.30 -7.48 -16.98
CA SER A 275 -1.34 -8.41 -17.46
C SER A 275 -1.29 -9.77 -16.76
N LYS A 276 -1.22 -9.76 -15.43
CA LYS A 276 -1.24 -10.97 -14.60
C LYS A 276 -2.51 -11.03 -13.75
N ALA A 277 -3.02 -12.25 -13.60
CA ALA A 277 -4.05 -12.53 -12.61
C ALA A 277 -3.52 -12.30 -11.19
N VAL A 278 -4.37 -11.80 -10.30
CA VAL A 278 -4.03 -11.58 -8.89
C VAL A 278 -4.77 -12.59 -8.03
N ILE A 279 -4.04 -13.27 -7.14
CA ILE A 279 -4.63 -14.09 -6.09
C ILE A 279 -4.54 -13.29 -4.80
N THR A 280 -5.69 -12.94 -4.22
CA THR A 280 -5.77 -12.18 -2.98
C THR A 280 -6.71 -12.84 -1.97
N ALA A 281 -6.69 -12.38 -0.71
CA ALA A 281 -7.54 -12.95 0.34
C ALA A 281 -8.73 -12.03 0.65
N LYS A 282 -9.83 -12.60 1.13
CA LYS A 282 -11.07 -11.87 1.51
C LYS A 282 -10.87 -10.76 2.53
N ASP A 283 -9.78 -10.78 3.27
CA ASP A 283 -9.42 -9.80 4.29
C ASP A 283 -8.18 -8.96 3.93
N SER A 284 -7.86 -8.89 2.64
CA SER A 284 -6.68 -8.15 2.15
C SER A 284 -6.85 -6.62 2.09
N GLY A 285 -8.06 -6.10 2.25
CA GLY A 285 -8.31 -4.65 2.21
C GLY A 285 -8.22 -4.08 0.79
N GLY A 286 -7.38 -3.07 0.56
CA GLY A 286 -7.25 -2.36 -0.71
C GLY A 286 -7.13 -3.22 -1.97
N PRO A 287 -6.41 -4.35 -2.00
CA PRO A 287 -6.41 -5.27 -3.14
C PRO A 287 -7.79 -5.71 -3.63
N LEU A 288 -8.77 -5.81 -2.72
CA LEU A 288 -10.15 -6.20 -3.05
C LEU A 288 -10.89 -5.17 -3.92
N GLU A 289 -10.40 -3.96 -4.00
CA GLU A 289 -10.99 -2.89 -4.83
C GLU A 289 -10.65 -3.06 -6.32
N PHE A 290 -9.60 -3.84 -6.61
CA PHE A 290 -9.07 -4.04 -7.95
C PHE A 290 -9.33 -5.46 -8.49
N VAL A 291 -9.51 -6.44 -7.60
CA VAL A 291 -9.68 -7.84 -8.00
C VAL A 291 -11.15 -8.22 -8.02
N GLU A 292 -11.62 -8.71 -9.15
CA GLU A 292 -12.94 -9.31 -9.35
C GLU A 292 -12.79 -10.84 -9.43
N ASP A 293 -13.36 -11.54 -8.42
CA ASP A 293 -13.23 -12.99 -8.31
C ASP A 293 -13.72 -13.74 -9.55
N GLY A 294 -12.90 -14.66 -10.06
CA GLY A 294 -13.18 -15.45 -11.26
C GLY A 294 -13.04 -14.69 -12.59
N LYS A 295 -12.79 -13.36 -12.59
CA LYS A 295 -12.65 -12.58 -13.82
C LYS A 295 -11.19 -12.17 -14.09
N ASN A 296 -10.58 -11.45 -13.17
CA ASN A 296 -9.23 -10.96 -13.30
C ASN A 296 -8.27 -11.51 -12.22
N GLY A 297 -8.78 -12.42 -11.37
CA GLY A 297 -8.05 -13.06 -10.30
C GLY A 297 -8.93 -13.93 -9.43
N PHE A 298 -8.40 -14.31 -8.27
CA PHE A 298 -9.11 -15.09 -7.27
C PHE A 298 -9.12 -14.37 -5.92
N ILE A 299 -10.31 -14.35 -5.27
CA ILE A 299 -10.46 -13.89 -3.89
C ILE A 299 -10.74 -15.10 -3.02
N VAL A 300 -9.74 -15.53 -2.25
CA VAL A 300 -9.79 -16.77 -1.47
C VAL A 300 -9.93 -16.52 0.03
N ASP A 301 -10.42 -17.49 0.76
CA ASP A 301 -10.26 -17.49 2.21
C ASP A 301 -8.78 -17.57 2.57
N PRO A 302 -8.31 -16.85 3.62
CA PRO A 302 -6.89 -16.82 3.99
C PRO A 302 -6.49 -18.13 4.71
N THR A 303 -6.63 -19.25 4.00
CA THR A 303 -6.25 -20.59 4.44
C THR A 303 -5.31 -21.26 3.45
N PRO A 304 -4.37 -22.11 3.91
CA PRO A 304 -3.42 -22.77 3.02
C PRO A 304 -4.10 -23.57 1.89
N LYS A 305 -5.21 -24.24 2.18
CA LYS A 305 -5.91 -25.08 1.22
C LYS A 305 -6.59 -24.26 0.11
N GLU A 306 -7.21 -23.14 0.46
CA GLU A 306 -7.88 -22.29 -0.53
C GLU A 306 -6.87 -21.56 -1.42
N ILE A 307 -5.75 -21.13 -0.85
CA ILE A 307 -4.63 -20.55 -1.63
C ILE A 307 -4.07 -21.61 -2.58
N ALA A 308 -3.83 -22.84 -2.10
CA ALA A 308 -3.35 -23.95 -2.95
C ALA A 308 -4.32 -24.27 -4.08
N ARG A 309 -5.64 -24.25 -3.81
CA ARG A 309 -6.67 -24.45 -4.84
C ARG A 309 -6.55 -23.41 -5.96
N ALA A 310 -6.42 -22.12 -5.60
CA ALA A 310 -6.22 -21.07 -6.58
C ALA A 310 -4.89 -21.21 -7.37
N PHE A 311 -3.82 -21.66 -6.71
CA PHE A 311 -2.55 -21.97 -7.38
C PHE A 311 -2.71 -23.07 -8.42
N ASP A 312 -3.37 -24.17 -8.05
CA ASP A 312 -3.58 -25.29 -8.96
C ASP A 312 -4.49 -24.90 -10.13
N GLU A 313 -5.57 -24.15 -9.88
CA GLU A 313 -6.50 -23.73 -10.91
C GLU A 313 -5.81 -22.85 -11.97
N ILE A 314 -5.02 -21.86 -11.55
CA ILE A 314 -4.27 -21.01 -12.49
C ILE A 314 -3.11 -21.77 -13.15
N ALA A 315 -2.47 -22.69 -12.43
CA ALA A 315 -1.34 -23.47 -12.94
C ALA A 315 -1.75 -24.46 -14.05
N MET A 316 -2.93 -25.06 -13.93
CA MET A 316 -3.43 -26.07 -14.87
C MET A 316 -3.80 -25.51 -16.25
N SER A 317 -4.04 -24.19 -16.36
CA SER A 317 -4.46 -23.57 -17.62
C SER A 317 -3.70 -22.27 -17.91
N LYS A 318 -2.77 -22.36 -18.88
CA LYS A 318 -2.08 -21.18 -19.40
C LYS A 318 -3.05 -20.20 -20.06
N ASN A 319 -4.13 -20.70 -20.66
CA ASN A 319 -5.16 -19.86 -21.27
C ASN A 319 -5.93 -19.09 -20.20
N LEU A 320 -6.34 -19.72 -19.11
CA LEU A 320 -7.01 -19.04 -17.99
C LEU A 320 -6.11 -17.94 -17.41
N ALA A 321 -4.82 -18.23 -17.19
CA ALA A 321 -3.87 -17.22 -16.71
C ALA A 321 -3.78 -16.00 -17.65
N ARG A 322 -3.78 -16.23 -18.96
CA ARG A 322 -3.76 -15.18 -19.99
C ARG A 322 -5.07 -14.38 -20.01
N GLU A 323 -6.20 -15.05 -19.99
CA GLU A 323 -7.53 -14.43 -20.01
C GLU A 323 -7.73 -13.54 -18.80
N MET A 324 -7.47 -14.05 -17.59
CA MET A 324 -7.54 -13.28 -16.36
C MET A 324 -6.54 -12.12 -16.35
N GLY A 325 -5.31 -12.34 -16.80
CA GLY A 325 -4.30 -11.29 -16.90
C GLY A 325 -4.70 -10.17 -17.87
N THR A 326 -5.29 -10.52 -19.02
CA THR A 326 -5.82 -9.52 -19.96
C THR A 326 -6.99 -8.76 -19.37
N ALA A 327 -7.88 -9.45 -18.66
CA ALA A 327 -8.98 -8.82 -17.92
C ALA A 327 -8.49 -7.88 -16.81
N SER A 328 -7.41 -8.25 -16.10
CA SER A 328 -6.76 -7.40 -15.09
C SER A 328 -6.32 -6.06 -15.69
N LYS A 329 -5.55 -6.08 -16.77
CA LYS A 329 -5.08 -4.86 -17.42
C LYS A 329 -6.23 -3.99 -17.92
N LYS A 330 -7.23 -4.62 -18.54
CA LYS A 330 -8.43 -3.93 -19.03
C LYS A 330 -9.19 -3.25 -17.88
N HIS A 331 -9.42 -3.96 -16.79
CA HIS A 331 -10.11 -3.43 -15.62
C HIS A 331 -9.38 -2.21 -15.03
N LEU A 332 -8.05 -2.28 -14.90
CA LEU A 332 -7.25 -1.16 -14.41
C LEU A 332 -7.40 0.09 -15.29
N LEU A 333 -7.45 -0.08 -16.62
CA LEU A 333 -7.68 1.03 -17.57
C LEU A 333 -9.09 1.63 -17.41
N GLU A 334 -10.11 0.79 -17.21
CA GLU A 334 -11.49 1.21 -17.01
C GLU A 334 -11.69 1.99 -15.70
N MET A 335 -10.92 1.69 -14.66
CA MET A 335 -10.93 2.41 -13.38
C MET A 335 -10.35 3.83 -13.45
N ASN A 336 -9.76 4.25 -14.58
CA ASN A 336 -9.12 5.56 -14.75
C ASN A 336 -8.09 5.89 -13.67
N VAL A 337 -7.29 4.91 -13.28
CA VAL A 337 -6.19 5.05 -12.33
C VAL A 337 -5.06 5.81 -13.01
N SER A 338 -5.07 7.15 -12.92
CA SER A 338 -4.16 8.02 -13.67
C SER A 338 -3.72 9.24 -12.86
N TRP A 339 -2.51 9.71 -13.11
CA TRP A 339 -2.03 10.96 -12.52
C TRP A 339 -2.79 12.19 -13.05
N ASP A 340 -3.37 12.14 -14.24
CA ASP A 340 -4.23 13.21 -14.77
C ASP A 340 -5.47 13.39 -13.89
N ASN A 341 -6.13 12.29 -13.54
CA ASN A 341 -7.29 12.31 -12.66
C ASN A 341 -6.90 12.79 -11.25
N VAL A 342 -5.80 12.28 -10.69
CA VAL A 342 -5.32 12.65 -9.35
C VAL A 342 -5.04 14.16 -9.28
N VAL A 343 -4.25 14.69 -10.21
CA VAL A 343 -3.89 16.12 -10.20
C VAL A 343 -5.13 16.98 -10.39
N LYS A 344 -6.02 16.64 -11.34
CA LYS A 344 -7.28 17.36 -11.57
C LYS A 344 -8.12 17.43 -10.29
N GLU A 345 -8.29 16.31 -9.58
CA GLU A 345 -9.12 16.26 -8.38
C GLU A 345 -8.50 17.02 -7.20
N LEU A 346 -7.19 16.93 -7.01
CA LEU A 346 -6.51 17.62 -5.92
C LEU A 346 -6.42 19.14 -6.12
N THR A 347 -6.40 19.61 -7.37
CA THR A 347 -6.17 21.04 -7.71
C THR A 347 -7.43 21.80 -8.12
N ARG A 348 -8.60 21.16 -8.17
CA ARG A 348 -9.88 21.80 -8.52
C ARG A 348 -10.37 22.82 -7.49
#